data_eef44567243349ec189ecf30febf421e
#
_entry.id   eef44567243349ec189ecf30febf421e
#
_cell.length_a   1.000
_cell.length_b   1.000
_cell.length_c   1.000
_cell.angle_alpha   90.00
_cell.angle_beta   90.00
_cell.angle_gamma   90.00
#
_symmetry.space_group_name_H-M   'P 1'
#
loop_
_entity.id
_entity.type
_entity.pdbx_description
1 polymer ?
#
loop_
_entity_poly.entity_id
_entity_poly.type
_entity_poly.pdbx_seq_one_letter_code
_entity_poly.pdbx_strand_id
1 'polypeptide(L)'
;SLSRGGCPIVVFEGGEPLLWTNGSRTFSDLARHARRRFSCVAATTNGTVALDVPTDILWVSVDGMRDTHNALRSGSYDLVMENIRSSVHPRLYVHVTLNRRNWRELEGLVQKVSAMPSVRGVTIQLFYPYKQGEEPLALSPEERLSALTKALRLKRNGYPVLNSAWGLEAMIDNTWTCRERLLANINPDGGMQAG
;
A
#
# COMPACT_ATOMS: atom_id res chain seq x y z
N SER A 1 17.66 -16.31 -11.06
CA SER A 1 17.23 -15.08 -10.37
C SER A 1 16.00 -14.55 -11.06
N LEU A 2 15.07 -13.93 -10.33
CA LEU A 2 13.81 -13.40 -10.83
C LEU A 2 13.99 -12.41 -11.99
N SER A 3 14.97 -11.53 -11.93
CA SER A 3 15.25 -10.57 -13.01
C SER A 3 15.68 -11.27 -14.31
N ARG A 4 16.40 -12.40 -14.23
CA ARG A 4 16.71 -13.23 -15.41
C ARG A 4 15.49 -14.00 -15.91
N GLY A 5 14.53 -14.27 -15.03
CA GLY A 5 13.23 -14.88 -15.36
C GLY A 5 12.22 -13.91 -15.96
N GLY A 6 12.60 -12.65 -16.25
CA GLY A 6 11.75 -11.67 -16.91
C GLY A 6 10.85 -10.84 -15.98
N CYS A 7 11.02 -10.92 -14.65
CA CYS A 7 10.27 -10.05 -13.73
C CYS A 7 10.80 -8.60 -13.81
N PRO A 8 10.02 -7.64 -14.32
CA PRO A 8 10.50 -6.26 -14.49
C PRO A 8 10.41 -5.44 -13.21
N ILE A 9 9.55 -5.82 -12.27
CA ILE A 9 9.22 -5.05 -11.06
C ILE A 9 9.49 -5.90 -9.83
N VAL A 10 10.04 -5.29 -8.80
CA VAL A 10 10.10 -5.86 -7.45
C VAL A 10 9.43 -4.92 -6.46
N VAL A 11 8.60 -5.48 -5.59
CA VAL A 11 7.98 -4.77 -4.47
C VAL A 11 8.44 -5.42 -3.18
N PHE A 12 9.03 -4.63 -2.29
CA PHE A 12 9.41 -5.07 -0.95
C PHE A 12 8.23 -4.84 -0.01
N GLU A 13 7.72 -5.92 0.56
CA GLU A 13 6.57 -5.93 1.48
C GLU A 13 6.85 -6.88 2.65
N GLY A 14 5.91 -6.93 3.60
CA GLY A 14 5.95 -7.83 4.74
C GLY A 14 6.82 -7.32 5.89
N GLY A 15 6.33 -7.47 7.12
CA GLY A 15 6.94 -6.84 8.28
C GLY A 15 7.08 -5.33 8.09
N GLU A 16 8.29 -4.81 8.26
CA GLU A 16 8.65 -3.44 7.88
C GLU A 16 9.95 -3.46 7.05
N PRO A 17 9.87 -3.33 5.71
CA PRO A 17 11.04 -3.45 4.85
C PRO A 17 12.13 -2.43 5.16
N LEU A 18 11.75 -1.21 5.56
CA LEU A 18 12.70 -0.13 5.80
C LEU A 18 13.60 -0.37 7.02
N LEU A 19 13.21 -1.28 7.91
CA LEU A 19 14.00 -1.74 9.04
C LEU A 19 14.95 -2.90 8.69
N TRP A 20 14.90 -3.40 7.44
CA TRP A 20 15.74 -4.53 7.06
C TRP A 20 17.24 -4.21 7.17
N THR A 21 17.97 -5.11 7.81
CA THR A 21 19.42 -5.06 7.92
C THR A 21 20.05 -6.45 7.72
N ASN A 22 21.27 -6.46 7.22
CA ASN A 22 22.10 -7.67 7.16
C ASN A 22 23.58 -7.26 7.35
N GLY A 23 24.09 -7.47 8.55
CA GLY A 23 25.39 -6.93 8.98
C GLY A 23 25.35 -5.38 8.93
N SER A 24 26.25 -4.78 8.20
CA SER A 24 26.30 -3.32 7.98
C SER A 24 25.38 -2.83 6.85
N ARG A 25 24.72 -3.73 6.13
CA ARG A 25 23.85 -3.36 5.01
C ARG A 25 22.45 -3.01 5.51
N THR A 26 21.88 -1.98 4.89
CA THR A 26 20.53 -1.48 5.18
C THR A 26 19.57 -1.75 4.03
N PHE A 27 18.29 -1.45 4.22
CA PHE A 27 17.30 -1.49 3.15
C PHE A 27 17.71 -0.63 1.95
N SER A 28 18.32 0.54 2.19
CA SER A 28 18.81 1.41 1.10
C SER A 28 19.85 0.72 0.21
N ASP A 29 20.72 -0.09 0.77
CA ASP A 29 21.70 -0.87 0.00
C ASP A 29 21.02 -1.98 -0.80
N LEU A 30 20.02 -2.63 -0.22
CA LEU A 30 19.19 -3.63 -0.90
C LEU A 30 18.43 -3.00 -2.07
N ALA A 31 17.78 -1.86 -1.86
CA ALA A 31 17.04 -1.14 -2.91
C ALA A 31 17.97 -0.70 -4.05
N ARG A 32 19.16 -0.13 -3.76
CA ARG A 32 20.16 0.21 -4.78
C ARG A 32 20.64 -1.02 -5.56
N HIS A 33 20.79 -2.16 -4.87
CA HIS A 33 21.15 -3.42 -5.53
C HIS A 33 20.03 -3.91 -6.46
N ALA A 34 18.77 -3.82 -6.03
CA ALA A 34 17.60 -4.19 -6.84
C ALA A 34 17.46 -3.30 -8.07
N ARG A 35 17.67 -1.99 -7.97
CA ARG A 35 17.60 -1.03 -9.10
C ARG A 35 18.55 -1.35 -10.26
N ARG A 36 19.61 -2.08 -10.01
CA ARG A 36 20.51 -2.57 -11.08
C ARG A 36 19.97 -3.78 -11.85
N ARG A 37 18.86 -4.37 -11.39
CA ARG A 37 18.33 -5.63 -11.92
C ARG A 37 16.87 -5.57 -12.35
N PHE A 38 16.12 -4.65 -11.80
CA PHE A 38 14.70 -4.47 -12.06
C PHE A 38 14.46 -3.09 -12.66
N SER A 39 13.48 -3.02 -13.55
CA SER A 39 13.07 -1.75 -14.18
C SER A 39 12.34 -0.83 -13.22
N CYS A 40 11.72 -1.40 -12.19
CA CYS A 40 11.06 -0.65 -11.13
C CYS A 40 11.26 -1.36 -9.78
N VAL A 41 11.64 -0.59 -8.78
CA VAL A 41 11.80 -1.04 -7.39
C VAL A 41 10.85 -0.26 -6.52
N ALA A 42 9.98 -0.95 -5.82
CA ALA A 42 8.99 -0.35 -4.95
C ALA A 42 9.06 -0.94 -3.53
N ALA A 43 8.50 -0.23 -2.57
CA ALA A 43 8.31 -0.75 -1.22
C ALA A 43 6.99 -0.28 -0.63
N THR A 44 6.42 -1.11 0.26
CA THR A 44 5.29 -0.76 1.11
C THR A 44 5.79 -0.70 2.55
N THR A 45 5.57 0.42 3.23
CA THR A 45 6.05 0.67 4.60
C THR A 45 4.91 1.08 5.52
N ASN A 46 5.07 0.81 6.81
CA ASN A 46 4.19 1.35 7.84
C ASN A 46 4.43 2.85 8.12
N GLY A 47 5.50 3.43 7.55
CA GLY A 47 5.81 4.84 7.63
C GLY A 47 6.39 5.34 8.97
N THR A 48 6.77 4.43 9.87
CA THR A 48 7.27 4.81 11.21
C THR A 48 8.76 5.20 11.24
N VAL A 49 9.45 5.08 10.11
CA VAL A 49 10.86 5.48 9.95
C VAL A 49 10.99 6.46 8.79
N ALA A 50 12.17 7.07 8.61
CA ALA A 50 12.45 8.00 7.52
C ALA A 50 12.13 7.40 6.15
N LEU A 51 11.45 8.17 5.29
CA LEU A 51 10.90 7.71 4.01
C LEU A 51 11.80 8.00 2.80
N ASP A 52 12.97 8.62 3.02
CA ASP A 52 13.90 8.97 1.94
C ASP A 52 14.77 7.79 1.56
N VAL A 53 14.16 6.82 0.90
CA VAL A 53 14.79 5.57 0.46
C VAL A 53 14.92 5.53 -1.07
N PRO A 54 15.95 4.86 -1.63
CA PRO A 54 16.23 4.89 -3.06
C PRO A 54 15.36 3.89 -3.86
N THR A 55 14.05 3.89 -3.60
CA THR A 55 13.06 3.17 -4.40
C THR A 55 12.50 4.06 -5.50
N ASP A 56 11.89 3.47 -6.52
CA ASP A 56 11.21 4.22 -7.58
C ASP A 56 9.79 4.60 -7.15
N ILE A 57 9.17 3.78 -6.30
CA ILE A 57 7.83 3.99 -5.73
C ILE A 57 7.87 3.63 -4.26
N LEU A 58 7.22 4.45 -3.44
CA LEU A 58 7.03 4.18 -2.02
C LEU A 58 5.56 4.30 -1.64
N TRP A 59 4.97 3.22 -1.14
CA TRP A 59 3.65 3.23 -0.54
C TRP A 59 3.76 3.31 0.97
N VAL A 60 3.06 4.27 1.56
CA VAL A 60 2.98 4.44 3.02
C VAL A 60 1.58 4.09 3.49
N SER A 61 1.48 3.16 4.39
CA SER A 61 0.19 2.69 4.90
C SER A 61 -0.44 3.70 5.87
N VAL A 62 -1.63 4.20 5.53
CA VAL A 62 -2.46 5.04 6.42
C VAL A 62 -3.89 4.52 6.39
N ASP A 63 -4.33 3.90 7.48
CA ASP A 63 -5.61 3.17 7.52
C ASP A 63 -6.70 3.92 8.30
N GLY A 64 -6.87 5.21 8.02
CA GLY A 64 -7.95 6.02 8.58
C GLY A 64 -7.47 7.36 9.14
N MET A 65 -8.39 8.08 9.75
CA MET A 65 -8.09 9.28 10.53
C MET A 65 -7.38 8.87 11.84
N ARG A 66 -6.93 9.84 12.63
CA ARG A 66 -6.05 9.64 13.80
C ARG A 66 -6.48 8.48 14.71
N ASP A 67 -7.70 8.50 15.18
CA ASP A 67 -8.16 7.53 16.19
C ASP A 67 -8.28 6.12 15.60
N THR A 68 -8.83 6.02 14.40
CA THR A 68 -8.98 4.74 13.70
C THR A 68 -7.63 4.16 13.28
N HIS A 69 -6.74 4.99 12.72
CA HIS A 69 -5.38 4.55 12.39
C HIS A 69 -4.62 4.10 13.64
N ASN A 70 -4.68 4.86 14.73
CA ASN A 70 -4.02 4.51 15.98
C ASN A 70 -4.51 3.18 16.55
N ALA A 71 -5.81 2.93 16.48
CA ALA A 71 -6.41 1.66 16.92
C ALA A 71 -6.02 0.46 16.03
N LEU A 72 -5.73 0.69 14.74
CA LEU A 72 -5.33 -0.35 13.78
C LEU A 72 -3.81 -0.55 13.71
N ARG A 73 -3.01 0.51 14.00
CA ARG A 73 -1.57 0.56 13.77
C ARG A 73 -0.78 1.12 14.96
N SER A 74 -1.15 0.67 16.16
CA SER A 74 -0.37 0.86 17.40
C SER A 74 0.00 2.32 17.71
N GLY A 75 -0.89 3.28 17.47
CA GLY A 75 -0.70 4.68 17.87
C GLY A 75 0.26 5.48 17.00
N SER A 76 0.55 5.05 15.78
CA SER A 76 1.62 5.62 14.95
C SER A 76 1.21 6.83 14.09
N TYR A 77 -0.06 7.27 14.12
CA TYR A 77 -0.59 8.26 13.17
C TYR A 77 0.23 9.53 13.04
N ASP A 78 0.57 10.16 14.16
CA ASP A 78 1.26 11.47 14.13
C ASP A 78 2.67 11.35 13.58
N LEU A 79 3.39 10.31 13.97
CA LEU A 79 4.72 10.00 13.44
C LEU A 79 4.67 9.73 11.94
N VAL A 80 3.73 8.91 11.47
CA VAL A 80 3.57 8.59 10.05
C VAL A 80 3.23 9.83 9.24
N MET A 81 2.29 10.65 9.72
CA MET A 81 1.91 11.89 9.03
C MET A 81 3.04 12.91 8.99
N GLU A 82 3.89 12.97 10.03
CA GLU A 82 5.07 13.82 10.02
C GLU A 82 6.13 13.32 9.04
N ASN A 83 6.40 12.01 9.02
CA ASN A 83 7.32 11.41 8.06
C ASN A 83 6.85 11.60 6.61
N ILE A 84 5.55 11.49 6.33
CA ILE A 84 4.99 11.80 5.01
C ILE A 84 5.21 13.27 4.67
N ARG A 85 4.94 14.20 5.61
CA ARG A 85 5.05 15.64 5.35
C ARG A 85 6.48 16.06 5.05
N SER A 86 7.46 15.52 5.77
CA SER A 86 8.87 15.84 5.63
C SER A 86 9.57 15.11 4.49
N SER A 87 8.93 14.07 3.91
CA SER A 87 9.55 13.27 2.86
C SER A 87 9.75 14.05 1.57
N VAL A 88 10.92 13.86 0.96
CA VAL A 88 11.27 14.34 -0.38
C VAL A 88 11.24 13.23 -1.45
N HIS A 89 10.72 12.05 -1.10
CA HIS A 89 10.61 10.94 -2.04
C HIS A 89 9.74 11.32 -3.25
N PRO A 90 10.22 11.20 -4.50
CA PRO A 90 9.56 11.78 -5.68
C PRO A 90 8.23 11.12 -6.03
N ARG A 91 8.01 9.86 -5.66
CA ARG A 91 6.80 9.07 -5.93
C ARG A 91 6.31 8.36 -4.67
N LEU A 92 5.93 9.16 -3.67
CA LEU A 92 5.29 8.70 -2.44
C LEU A 92 3.78 8.64 -2.64
N TYR A 93 3.19 7.52 -2.31
CA TYR A 93 1.76 7.27 -2.35
C TYR A 93 1.26 6.80 -0.99
N VAL A 94 0.03 7.17 -0.64
CA VAL A 94 -0.64 6.61 0.52
C VAL A 94 -1.36 5.33 0.11
N HIS A 95 -1.18 4.27 0.89
CA HIS A 95 -1.87 3.00 0.74
C HIS A 95 -2.90 2.83 1.85
N VAL A 96 -4.15 2.58 1.48
CA VAL A 96 -5.26 2.43 2.41
C VAL A 96 -5.84 1.02 2.29
N THR A 97 -5.80 0.25 3.37
CA THR A 97 -6.50 -1.04 3.45
C THR A 97 -7.87 -0.83 4.10
N LEU A 98 -8.91 -0.82 3.25
CA LEU A 98 -10.28 -0.60 3.70
C LEU A 98 -10.83 -1.79 4.46
N ASN A 99 -11.34 -1.53 5.65
CA ASN A 99 -12.00 -2.48 6.52
C ASN A 99 -13.22 -1.84 7.20
N ARG A 100 -13.96 -2.62 8.01
CA ARG A 100 -15.19 -2.17 8.67
C ARG A 100 -15.00 -0.97 9.59
N ARG A 101 -13.80 -0.73 10.11
CA ARG A 101 -13.53 0.39 11.03
C ARG A 101 -13.27 1.70 10.31
N ASN A 102 -12.68 1.66 9.09
CA ASN A 102 -12.18 2.87 8.43
C ASN A 102 -12.89 3.29 7.14
N TRP A 103 -13.70 2.45 6.51
CA TRP A 103 -14.28 2.73 5.19
C TRP A 103 -15.12 4.04 5.14
N ARG A 104 -15.75 4.41 6.27
CA ARG A 104 -16.51 5.66 6.36
C ARG A 104 -15.62 6.90 6.30
N GLU A 105 -14.37 6.77 6.74
CA GLU A 105 -13.39 7.86 6.77
C GLU A 105 -12.65 8.07 5.45
N LEU A 106 -12.86 7.18 4.44
CA LEU A 106 -12.12 7.20 3.17
C LEU A 106 -12.09 8.58 2.51
N GLU A 107 -13.23 9.28 2.46
CA GLU A 107 -13.32 10.59 1.81
C GLU A 107 -12.46 11.64 2.53
N GLY A 108 -12.61 11.76 3.84
CA GLY A 108 -11.82 12.69 4.65
C GLY A 108 -10.32 12.36 4.62
N LEU A 109 -9.96 11.08 4.63
CA LEU A 109 -8.57 10.65 4.52
C LEU A 109 -7.97 11.03 3.16
N VAL A 110 -8.67 10.70 2.05
CA VAL A 110 -8.20 11.04 0.69
C VAL A 110 -8.03 12.54 0.54
N GLN A 111 -8.99 13.35 0.99
CA GLN A 111 -8.90 14.81 0.97
C GLN A 111 -7.68 15.32 1.74
N LYS A 112 -7.48 14.81 2.95
CA LYS A 112 -6.39 15.22 3.83
C LYS A 112 -5.01 14.90 3.25
N VAL A 113 -4.81 13.66 2.79
CA VAL A 113 -3.48 13.26 2.28
C VAL A 113 -3.20 13.83 0.89
N SER A 114 -4.23 14.04 0.04
CA SER A 114 -4.07 14.68 -1.26
C SER A 114 -3.69 16.16 -1.19
N ALA A 115 -3.94 16.81 -0.05
CA ALA A 115 -3.49 18.18 0.20
C ALA A 115 -2.01 18.28 0.61
N MET A 116 -1.32 17.14 0.82
CA MET A 116 0.09 17.11 1.20
C MET A 116 0.97 17.11 -0.06
N PRO A 117 1.89 18.08 -0.23
CA PRO A 117 2.72 18.19 -1.45
C PRO A 117 3.61 16.97 -1.73
N SER A 118 4.00 16.23 -0.69
CA SER A 118 4.79 15.00 -0.79
C SER A 118 4.00 13.81 -1.34
N VAL A 119 2.66 13.82 -1.24
CA VAL A 119 1.80 12.70 -1.66
C VAL A 119 1.40 12.85 -3.13
N ARG A 120 1.69 11.83 -3.93
CA ARG A 120 1.36 11.80 -5.37
C ARG A 120 0.03 11.11 -5.68
N GLY A 121 -0.54 10.41 -4.71
CA GLY A 121 -1.84 9.77 -4.86
C GLY A 121 -2.12 8.75 -3.77
N VAL A 122 -3.29 8.12 -3.91
CA VAL A 122 -3.81 7.15 -2.95
C VAL A 122 -4.15 5.85 -3.67
N THR A 123 -3.68 4.72 -3.14
CA THR A 123 -4.11 3.38 -3.57
C THR A 123 -5.03 2.78 -2.51
N ILE A 124 -6.05 2.10 -2.96
CA ILE A 124 -7.08 1.50 -2.11
C ILE A 124 -7.04 -0.01 -2.30
N GLN A 125 -6.98 -0.74 -1.21
CA GLN A 125 -7.09 -2.19 -1.15
C GLN A 125 -8.22 -2.55 -0.19
N LEU A 126 -8.91 -3.66 -0.45
CA LEU A 126 -9.85 -4.23 0.50
C LEU A 126 -9.11 -5.11 1.49
N PHE A 127 -9.50 -5.04 2.75
CA PHE A 127 -9.01 -5.97 3.77
C PHE A 127 -9.48 -7.39 3.46
N TYR A 128 -8.56 -8.32 3.58
CA TYR A 128 -8.83 -9.75 3.48
C TYR A 128 -8.39 -10.43 4.80
N PRO A 129 -9.24 -11.22 5.45
CA PRO A 129 -8.87 -11.93 6.67
C PRO A 129 -7.94 -13.10 6.34
N TYR A 130 -6.71 -13.04 6.78
CA TYR A 130 -5.71 -14.12 6.62
C TYR A 130 -5.65 -15.03 7.85
N LYS A 131 -6.11 -14.54 9.00
CA LYS A 131 -6.06 -15.27 10.27
C LYS A 131 -7.46 -15.45 10.81
N GLN A 132 -7.67 -16.57 11.49
CA GLN A 132 -8.91 -16.82 12.24
C GLN A 132 -9.15 -15.67 13.25
N GLY A 133 -10.39 -15.16 13.29
CA GLY A 133 -10.78 -14.05 14.16
C GLY A 133 -10.64 -12.65 13.54
N GLU A 134 -10.13 -12.54 12.32
CA GLU A 134 -10.06 -11.27 11.58
C GLU A 134 -11.32 -10.98 10.74
N GLU A 135 -12.20 -11.96 10.55
CA GLU A 135 -13.42 -11.85 9.75
C GLU A 135 -14.32 -10.65 10.11
N PRO A 136 -14.45 -10.26 11.41
CA PRO A 136 -15.23 -9.08 11.78
C PRO A 136 -14.70 -7.75 11.20
N LEU A 137 -13.44 -7.71 10.72
CA LEU A 137 -12.88 -6.54 10.07
C LEU A 137 -13.23 -6.46 8.58
N ALA A 138 -13.64 -7.56 7.96
CA ALA A 138 -14.05 -7.56 6.56
C ALA A 138 -15.32 -6.72 6.36
N LEU A 139 -15.39 -6.03 5.24
CA LEU A 139 -16.58 -5.27 4.84
C LEU A 139 -17.72 -6.21 4.49
N SER A 140 -18.95 -5.87 4.90
CA SER A 140 -20.13 -6.52 4.33
C SER A 140 -20.26 -6.15 2.83
N PRO A 141 -21.07 -6.88 2.05
CA PRO A 141 -21.33 -6.54 0.65
C PRO A 141 -21.83 -5.09 0.49
N GLU A 142 -22.71 -4.61 1.35
CA GLU A 142 -23.27 -3.26 1.33
C GLU A 142 -22.23 -2.19 1.70
N GLU A 143 -21.40 -2.48 2.72
CA GLU A 143 -20.30 -1.60 3.13
C GLU A 143 -19.24 -1.50 2.00
N ARG A 144 -18.94 -2.64 1.37
CA ARG A 144 -18.03 -2.72 0.23
C ARG A 144 -18.52 -1.91 -0.97
N LEU A 145 -19.78 -2.11 -1.37
CA LEU A 145 -20.42 -1.32 -2.43
C LEU A 145 -20.34 0.18 -2.11
N SER A 146 -20.71 0.58 -0.90
CA SER A 146 -20.68 1.98 -0.46
C SER A 146 -19.27 2.56 -0.49
N ALA A 147 -18.26 1.82 0.00
CA ALA A 147 -16.86 2.24 0.04
C ALA A 147 -16.28 2.42 -1.36
N LEU A 148 -16.50 1.45 -2.26
CA LEU A 148 -15.97 1.48 -3.63
C LEU A 148 -16.69 2.51 -4.51
N THR A 149 -17.99 2.70 -4.33
CA THR A 149 -18.74 3.79 -4.97
C THR A 149 -18.20 5.15 -4.54
N LYS A 150 -17.86 5.32 -3.25
CA LYS A 150 -17.21 6.53 -2.73
C LYS A 150 -15.84 6.74 -3.38
N ALA A 151 -15.02 5.68 -3.50
CA ALA A 151 -13.72 5.73 -4.16
C ALA A 151 -13.83 6.15 -5.63
N LEU A 152 -14.79 5.59 -6.37
CA LEU A 152 -15.10 5.98 -7.75
C LEU A 152 -15.52 7.45 -7.87
N ARG A 153 -16.38 7.93 -6.96
CA ARG A 153 -16.78 9.34 -6.91
C ARG A 153 -15.60 10.26 -6.67
N LEU A 154 -14.73 9.93 -5.71
CA LEU A 154 -13.51 10.70 -5.43
C LEU A 154 -12.62 10.78 -6.67
N LYS A 155 -12.39 9.65 -7.35
CA LYS A 155 -11.63 9.62 -8.60
C LYS A 155 -12.25 10.49 -9.69
N ARG A 156 -13.57 10.40 -9.90
CA ARG A 156 -14.31 11.22 -10.88
C ARG A 156 -14.26 12.71 -10.56
N ASN A 157 -14.18 13.07 -9.28
CA ASN A 157 -14.03 14.44 -8.79
C ASN A 157 -12.57 14.95 -8.85
N GLY A 158 -11.65 14.22 -9.46
CA GLY A 158 -10.27 14.65 -9.69
C GLY A 158 -9.31 14.39 -8.53
N TYR A 159 -9.73 13.72 -7.46
CA TYR A 159 -8.78 13.27 -6.44
C TYR A 159 -7.84 12.19 -7.00
N PRO A 160 -6.55 12.17 -6.58
CA PRO A 160 -5.54 11.29 -7.14
C PRO A 160 -5.66 9.84 -6.62
N VAL A 161 -6.83 9.22 -6.81
CA VAL A 161 -7.05 7.79 -6.57
C VAL A 161 -6.46 7.02 -7.73
N LEU A 162 -5.43 6.21 -7.47
CA LEU A 162 -4.63 5.54 -8.49
C LEU A 162 -5.28 4.28 -9.05
N ASN A 163 -6.11 3.61 -8.27
CA ASN A 163 -6.89 2.46 -8.78
C ASN A 163 -7.62 2.85 -10.07
N SER A 164 -7.61 2.00 -11.08
CA SER A 164 -8.42 2.22 -12.28
C SER A 164 -9.92 2.21 -11.93
N ALA A 165 -10.74 2.95 -12.67
CA ALA A 165 -12.19 2.92 -12.47
C ALA A 165 -12.72 1.50 -12.65
N TRP A 166 -12.28 0.81 -13.72
CA TRP A 166 -12.61 -0.59 -13.96
C TRP A 166 -12.21 -1.51 -12.79
N GLY A 167 -11.01 -1.33 -12.22
CA GLY A 167 -10.57 -2.11 -11.07
C GLY A 167 -11.43 -1.88 -9.83
N LEU A 168 -11.83 -0.63 -9.57
CA LEU A 168 -12.74 -0.32 -8.46
C LEU A 168 -14.13 -0.93 -8.69
N GLU A 169 -14.65 -0.88 -9.91
CA GLU A 169 -15.93 -1.49 -10.30
C GLU A 169 -15.86 -3.01 -10.15
N ALA A 170 -14.82 -3.65 -10.67
CA ALA A 170 -14.61 -5.09 -10.55
C ALA A 170 -14.47 -5.56 -9.09
N MET A 171 -13.91 -4.72 -8.21
CA MET A 171 -13.85 -5.04 -6.78
C MET A 171 -15.21 -5.02 -6.07
N ILE A 172 -16.27 -4.45 -6.65
CA ILE A 172 -17.60 -4.43 -6.02
C ILE A 172 -18.17 -5.87 -5.92
N ASP A 173 -18.06 -6.62 -6.97
CA ASP A 173 -18.69 -7.94 -7.13
C ASP A 173 -17.70 -9.08 -7.46
N ASN A 174 -16.39 -8.82 -7.38
CA ASN A 174 -15.33 -9.77 -7.71
C ASN A 174 -15.36 -10.28 -9.17
N THR A 175 -15.67 -9.42 -10.11
CA THR A 175 -15.79 -9.80 -11.54
C THR A 175 -14.45 -9.89 -12.28
N TRP A 176 -13.31 -9.82 -11.59
CA TRP A 176 -12.01 -10.01 -12.23
C TRP A 176 -11.59 -11.48 -12.33
N THR A 177 -10.76 -11.77 -13.32
CA THR A 177 -10.08 -13.05 -13.42
C THR A 177 -8.66 -12.96 -12.89
N CYS A 178 -8.32 -13.78 -11.89
CA CYS A 178 -6.95 -13.87 -11.38
C CYS A 178 -6.04 -14.47 -12.46
N ARG A 179 -4.84 -13.88 -12.60
CA ARG A 179 -3.79 -14.37 -13.48
C ARG A 179 -2.53 -14.64 -12.66
N GLU A 180 -2.49 -15.80 -12.01
CA GLU A 180 -1.43 -16.21 -11.06
C GLU A 180 -0.01 -16.07 -11.63
N ARG A 181 0.15 -16.21 -12.96
CA ARG A 181 1.47 -16.10 -13.61
C ARG A 181 2.03 -14.67 -13.68
N LEU A 182 1.26 -13.67 -13.32
CA LEU A 182 1.71 -12.26 -13.35
C LEU A 182 2.42 -11.84 -12.08
N LEU A 183 2.27 -12.60 -11.00
CA LEU A 183 2.84 -12.30 -9.70
C LEU A 183 3.64 -13.51 -9.18
N ALA A 184 4.78 -13.22 -8.55
CA ALA A 184 5.55 -14.21 -7.82
C ALA A 184 5.86 -13.66 -6.41
N ASN A 185 5.39 -14.34 -5.39
CA ASN A 185 5.69 -14.03 -4.00
C ASN A 185 6.95 -14.79 -3.55
N ILE A 186 7.87 -14.07 -2.92
CA ILE A 186 9.06 -14.65 -2.30
C ILE A 186 8.93 -14.51 -0.81
N ASN A 187 8.92 -15.63 -0.12
CA ASN A 187 8.86 -15.68 1.33
C ASN A 187 10.25 -15.38 1.95
N PRO A 188 10.31 -15.05 3.26
CA PRO A 188 11.58 -14.77 3.95
C PRO A 188 12.58 -15.95 3.93
N ASP A 189 12.10 -17.19 3.81
CA ASP A 189 12.91 -18.41 3.67
C ASP A 189 13.43 -18.64 2.25
N GLY A 190 13.07 -17.78 1.29
CA GLY A 190 13.41 -17.90 -0.13
C GLY A 190 12.46 -18.78 -0.93
N GLY A 191 11.42 -19.33 -0.32
CA GLY A 191 10.37 -20.07 -1.01
C GLY A 191 9.63 -19.16 -1.99
N MET A 192 9.33 -19.65 -3.20
CA MET A 192 8.61 -18.91 -4.23
C MET A 192 7.22 -19.52 -4.46
N GLN A 193 6.21 -18.65 -4.48
CA GLN A 193 4.84 -19.03 -4.78
C GLN A 193 4.31 -18.14 -5.92
N ALA A 194 3.56 -18.73 -6.85
CA ALA A 194 2.76 -17.96 -7.79
C ALA A 194 1.60 -17.28 -7.03
N GLY A 195 1.36 -16.02 -7.29
CA GLY A 195 0.32 -15.22 -6.62
C GLY A 195 -1.01 -15.27 -7.35
#